data_f3cc63cbe8037325dd59e48b2a2b4065
#
_entry.id   f3cc63cbe8037325dd59e48b2a2b4065
#
_cell.length_a   1.000
_cell.length_b   1.000
_cell.length_c   1.000
_cell.angle_alpha   90.00
_cell.angle_beta   90.00
_cell.angle_gamma   90.00
#
_symmetry.space_group_name_H-M   'P 1'
#
loop_
_entity.id
_entity.type
_entity.pdbx_description
1 polymer ?
#
loop_
_entity_poly.entity_id
_entity_poly.type
_entity_poly.pdbx_seq_one_letter_code
_entity_poly.pdbx_strand_id
1 'polypeptide(L)'
;MKSSSSVRILTPDLARGAALLGIAIANGITAWSLRIGDVPQGYHRTFSGIIVNNSLWDKVTIILADMFVHTRGLPMFATLLGYGVGMILVREQRKGATKKQCRAILLRRYGALILFGLLHMVFLFYGDIMFNYGLIILVLVIPMRNAKNKTLLITAGVLFS
;
A
#
# COMPACT_ATOMS: atom_id res chain seq x y z
N MET A 1 27.06 -26.92 -17.91
CA MET A 1 25.68 -26.40 -17.64
C MET A 1 25.77 -24.91 -17.45
N LYS A 2 25.31 -24.09 -18.43
CA LYS A 2 25.25 -22.63 -18.27
C LYS A 2 24.09 -22.30 -17.33
N SER A 3 24.39 -21.73 -16.18
CA SER A 3 23.40 -21.11 -15.30
C SER A 3 22.69 -20.00 -16.09
N SER A 4 21.42 -20.20 -16.45
CA SER A 4 20.59 -19.13 -16.97
C SER A 4 20.37 -18.13 -15.82
N SER A 5 21.13 -17.03 -15.85
CA SER A 5 20.87 -15.90 -14.98
C SER A 5 19.44 -15.41 -15.28
N SER A 6 18.50 -15.70 -14.39
CA SER A 6 17.14 -15.16 -14.50
C SER A 6 17.26 -13.63 -14.43
N VAL A 7 16.98 -12.96 -15.53
CA VAL A 7 16.94 -11.50 -15.58
C VAL A 7 15.91 -11.03 -14.56
N ARG A 8 16.36 -10.38 -13.50
CA ARG A 8 15.48 -9.82 -12.48
C ARG A 8 14.75 -8.60 -13.07
N ILE A 9 13.44 -8.67 -13.16
CA ILE A 9 12.62 -7.55 -13.59
C ILE A 9 12.56 -6.53 -12.44
N LEU A 10 13.20 -5.38 -12.61
CA LEU A 10 13.27 -4.31 -11.60
C LEU A 10 11.99 -3.46 -11.52
N THR A 11 11.18 -3.46 -12.58
CA THR A 11 9.99 -2.59 -12.68
C THR A 11 9.02 -2.71 -11.49
N PRO A 12 8.64 -3.91 -11.00
CA PRO A 12 7.74 -4.01 -9.84
C PRO A 12 8.37 -3.50 -8.54
N ASP A 13 9.68 -3.65 -8.38
CA ASP A 13 10.39 -3.18 -7.19
C ASP A 13 10.50 -1.64 -7.20
N LEU A 14 10.78 -1.03 -8.34
CA LEU A 14 10.79 0.42 -8.53
C LEU A 14 9.39 1.02 -8.34
N ALA A 15 8.36 0.39 -8.90
CA ALA A 15 6.98 0.84 -8.72
C ALA A 15 6.54 0.81 -7.26
N ARG A 16 6.93 -0.22 -6.49
CA ARG A 16 6.68 -0.27 -5.04
C ARG A 16 7.41 0.83 -4.30
N GLY A 17 8.69 1.07 -4.63
CA GLY A 17 9.48 2.15 -4.03
C GLY A 17 8.85 3.52 -4.27
N ALA A 18 8.42 3.79 -5.50
CA ALA A 18 7.73 5.03 -5.87
C ALA A 18 6.38 5.18 -5.13
N ALA A 19 5.59 4.09 -5.02
CA ALA A 19 4.34 4.09 -4.28
C ALA A 19 4.55 4.38 -2.79
N LEU A 20 5.55 3.75 -2.16
CA LEU A 20 5.89 3.99 -0.75
C LEU A 20 6.36 5.42 -0.52
N LEU A 21 7.19 5.97 -1.41
CA LEU A 21 7.62 7.36 -1.34
C LEU A 21 6.41 8.32 -1.44
N GLY A 22 5.51 8.08 -2.39
CA GLY A 22 4.27 8.85 -2.52
C GLY A 22 3.42 8.81 -1.25
N ILE A 23 3.23 7.61 -0.67
CA ILE A 23 2.49 7.44 0.59
C ILE A 23 3.18 8.18 1.75
N ALA A 24 4.51 8.11 1.86
CA ALA A 24 5.27 8.81 2.90
C ALA A 24 5.11 10.34 2.79
N ILE A 25 5.16 10.88 1.57
CA ILE A 25 4.94 12.30 1.31
C ILE A 25 3.50 12.69 1.67
N ALA A 26 2.49 11.91 1.24
CA ALA A 26 1.10 12.15 1.56
C ALA A 26 0.85 12.20 3.07
N ASN A 27 1.34 11.18 3.79
CA ASN A 27 1.19 11.11 5.24
C ASN A 27 1.89 12.27 5.95
N GLY A 28 3.07 12.66 5.49
CA GLY A 28 3.81 13.81 6.03
C GLY A 28 3.03 15.12 5.85
N ILE A 29 2.51 15.39 4.66
CA ILE A 29 1.71 16.57 4.37
C ILE A 29 0.42 16.58 5.20
N THR A 30 -0.31 15.46 5.23
CA THR A 30 -1.55 15.33 6.00
C THR A 30 -1.31 15.50 7.50
N ALA A 31 -0.29 14.85 8.05
CA ALA A 31 0.03 14.96 9.47
C ALA A 31 0.42 16.38 9.85
N TRP A 32 1.12 17.10 8.97
CA TRP A 32 1.47 18.49 9.21
C TRP A 32 0.26 19.41 9.11
N SER A 33 -0.54 19.30 8.06
CA SER A 33 -1.72 20.15 7.88
C SER A 33 -2.76 19.98 8.99
N LEU A 34 -2.88 18.78 9.58
CA LEU A 34 -3.78 18.51 10.72
C LEU A 34 -3.25 19.07 12.05
N ARG A 35 -1.93 19.26 12.20
CA ARG A 35 -1.32 19.80 13.43
C ARG A 35 -1.29 21.33 13.48
N ILE A 36 -1.46 22.01 12.37
CA ILE A 36 -1.57 23.47 12.34
C ILE A 36 -2.92 23.84 12.99
N GLY A 37 -2.89 24.68 14.03
CA GLY A 37 -4.06 25.20 14.73
C GLY A 37 -4.98 26.03 13.84
N ASP A 38 -5.63 27.06 14.37
CA ASP A 38 -6.48 27.94 13.58
C ASP A 38 -5.70 28.59 12.43
N VAL A 39 -6.28 28.54 11.23
CA VAL A 39 -5.64 29.09 10.03
C VAL A 39 -5.98 30.59 9.97
N PRO A 40 -5.02 31.49 9.80
CA PRO A 40 -5.28 32.93 9.70
C PRO A 40 -6.24 33.29 8.54
N GLN A 41 -6.80 34.48 8.56
CA GLN A 41 -7.62 34.97 7.44
C GLN A 41 -6.83 34.96 6.13
N GLY A 42 -7.46 34.52 5.04
CA GLY A 42 -6.83 34.36 3.72
C GLY A 42 -6.19 33.00 3.49
N TYR A 43 -6.21 32.10 4.49
CA TYR A 43 -5.72 30.75 4.37
C TYR A 43 -6.88 29.75 4.32
N HIS A 44 -6.84 28.80 3.42
CA HIS A 44 -7.82 27.72 3.32
C HIS A 44 -7.14 26.37 3.51
N ARG A 45 -7.55 25.65 4.55
CA ARG A 45 -7.06 24.28 4.81
C ARG A 45 -7.74 23.29 3.89
N THR A 46 -6.92 22.41 3.29
CA THR A 46 -7.36 21.23 2.56
C THR A 46 -6.73 19.99 3.18
N PHE A 47 -7.18 18.81 2.78
CA PHE A 47 -6.58 17.55 3.21
C PHE A 47 -5.10 17.42 2.80
N SER A 48 -4.74 17.97 1.66
CA SER A 48 -3.41 17.87 1.04
C SER A 48 -2.55 19.11 1.19
N GLY A 49 -2.95 20.07 2.02
CA GLY A 49 -2.16 21.27 2.27
C GLY A 49 -2.99 22.51 2.60
N ILE A 50 -2.35 23.66 2.54
CA ILE A 50 -2.93 24.96 2.85
C ILE A 50 -2.79 25.87 1.63
N ILE A 51 -3.90 26.50 1.22
CA ILE A 51 -3.94 27.52 0.18
C ILE A 51 -3.78 28.87 0.84
N VAL A 52 -2.76 29.63 0.44
CA VAL A 52 -2.46 30.97 0.97
C VAL A 52 -3.01 32.03 0.02
N ASN A 53 -3.81 32.97 0.55
CA ASN A 53 -4.35 34.10 -0.21
C ASN A 53 -4.93 33.71 -1.58
N ASN A 54 -5.62 32.57 -1.65
CA ASN A 54 -6.22 32.08 -2.89
C ASN A 54 -5.21 31.82 -4.05
N SER A 55 -3.95 31.59 -3.72
CA SER A 55 -2.84 31.37 -4.66
C SER A 55 -3.16 30.29 -5.69
N LEU A 56 -2.92 30.58 -6.96
CA LEU A 56 -3.09 29.62 -8.05
C LEU A 56 -2.07 28.49 -7.96
N TRP A 57 -0.83 28.80 -7.59
CA TRP A 57 0.24 27.82 -7.45
C TRP A 57 -0.03 26.81 -6.34
N ASP A 58 -0.56 27.27 -5.20
CA ASP A 58 -0.95 26.37 -4.10
C ASP A 58 -2.07 25.43 -4.54
N LYS A 59 -3.07 25.96 -5.26
CA LYS A 59 -4.17 25.13 -5.81
C LYS A 59 -3.65 24.07 -6.78
N VAL A 60 -2.78 24.45 -7.74
CA VAL A 60 -2.21 23.52 -8.70
C VAL A 60 -1.39 22.45 -7.98
N THR A 61 -0.55 22.84 -7.01
CA THR A 61 0.28 21.89 -6.24
C THR A 61 -0.60 20.90 -5.44
N ILE A 62 -1.66 21.39 -4.80
CA ILE A 62 -2.59 20.56 -4.04
C ILE A 62 -3.34 19.59 -4.97
N ILE A 63 -3.84 20.06 -6.11
CA ILE A 63 -4.51 19.21 -7.10
C ILE A 63 -3.55 18.11 -7.61
N LEU A 64 -2.32 18.46 -7.91
CA LEU A 64 -1.32 17.48 -8.33
C LEU A 64 -0.98 16.48 -7.21
N ALA A 65 -0.83 16.95 -5.98
CA ALA A 65 -0.62 16.09 -4.82
C ALA A 65 -1.81 15.13 -4.60
N ASP A 66 -3.04 15.62 -4.70
CA ASP A 66 -4.24 14.79 -4.58
C ASP A 66 -4.33 13.76 -5.69
N MET A 67 -4.11 14.15 -6.94
CA MET A 67 -4.21 13.24 -8.08
C MET A 67 -3.15 12.14 -8.07
N PHE A 68 -1.90 12.48 -7.77
CA PHE A 68 -0.78 11.54 -7.93
C PHE A 68 -0.35 10.87 -6.63
N VAL A 69 -0.50 11.54 -5.50
CA VAL A 69 0.02 11.07 -4.22
C VAL A 69 -1.08 10.46 -3.37
N HIS A 70 -2.17 11.19 -3.10
CA HIS A 70 -3.24 10.70 -2.23
C HIS A 70 -4.14 9.67 -2.90
N THR A 71 -4.62 9.95 -4.12
CA THR A 71 -5.61 9.09 -4.79
C THR A 71 -5.01 7.85 -5.43
N ARG A 72 -3.78 7.90 -5.90
CA ARG A 72 -3.19 6.79 -6.68
C ARG A 72 -2.15 5.98 -5.92
N GLY A 73 -1.51 6.53 -4.92
CA GLY A 73 -0.48 5.84 -4.15
C GLY A 73 -1.00 4.58 -3.46
N LEU A 74 -2.14 4.66 -2.80
CA LEU A 74 -2.75 3.55 -2.06
C LEU A 74 -3.22 2.40 -2.97
N PRO A 75 -4.04 2.63 -4.02
CA PRO A 75 -4.46 1.56 -4.92
C PRO A 75 -3.29 0.91 -5.65
N MET A 76 -2.31 1.70 -6.09
CA MET A 76 -1.12 1.17 -6.74
C MET A 76 -0.31 0.28 -5.79
N PHE A 77 -0.11 0.72 -4.54
CA PHE A 77 0.58 -0.07 -3.55
C PHE A 77 -0.18 -1.36 -3.22
N ALA A 78 -1.51 -1.30 -3.04
CA ALA A 78 -2.34 -2.47 -2.78
C ALA A 78 -2.24 -3.51 -3.92
N THR A 79 -2.31 -3.05 -5.17
CA THR A 79 -2.17 -3.91 -6.35
C THR A 79 -0.79 -4.58 -6.40
N LEU A 80 0.27 -3.81 -6.18
CA LEU A 80 1.64 -4.33 -6.17
C LEU A 80 1.90 -5.28 -4.99
N LEU A 81 1.25 -5.04 -3.85
CA LEU A 81 1.31 -5.92 -2.70
C LEU A 81 0.64 -7.27 -3.01
N GLY A 82 -0.57 -7.24 -3.58
CA GLY A 82 -1.28 -8.45 -4.04
C GLY A 82 -0.48 -9.24 -5.09
N TYR A 83 0.08 -8.55 -6.07
CA TYR A 83 1.00 -9.15 -7.04
C TYR A 83 2.19 -9.82 -6.34
N GLY A 84 2.77 -9.18 -5.33
CA GLY A 84 3.87 -9.73 -4.54
C GLY A 84 3.51 -11.00 -3.80
N VAL A 85 2.30 -11.10 -3.24
CA VAL A 85 1.78 -12.36 -2.65
C VAL A 85 1.73 -13.46 -3.69
N GLY A 86 1.15 -13.17 -4.86
CA GLY A 86 1.07 -14.12 -5.98
C GLY A 86 2.45 -14.64 -6.41
N MET A 87 3.41 -13.72 -6.56
CA MET A 87 4.78 -14.07 -6.94
C MET A 87 5.48 -14.97 -5.90
N ILE A 88 5.27 -14.73 -4.61
CA ILE A 88 5.80 -15.58 -3.55
C ILE A 88 5.20 -16.99 -3.67
N LEU A 89 3.89 -17.10 -3.83
CA LEU A 89 3.21 -18.38 -3.96
C LEU A 89 3.70 -19.17 -5.16
N VAL A 90 3.76 -18.56 -6.33
CA VAL A 90 4.26 -19.20 -7.57
C VAL A 90 5.72 -19.66 -7.42
N ARG A 91 6.56 -18.81 -6.85
CA ARG A 91 7.97 -19.13 -6.63
C ARG A 91 8.17 -20.32 -5.69
N GLU A 92 7.44 -20.33 -4.58
CA GLU A 92 7.58 -21.41 -3.60
C GLU A 92 6.96 -22.73 -4.11
N GLN A 93 5.86 -22.66 -4.86
CA GLN A 93 5.30 -23.84 -5.54
C GLN A 93 6.27 -24.42 -6.56
N ARG A 94 6.96 -23.60 -7.34
CA ARG A 94 7.99 -24.06 -8.29
C ARG A 94 9.18 -24.76 -7.61
N LYS A 95 9.47 -24.43 -6.35
CA LYS A 95 10.47 -25.10 -5.53
C LYS A 95 9.95 -26.40 -4.87
N GLY A 96 8.71 -26.79 -5.13
CA GLY A 96 8.09 -27.96 -4.53
C GLY A 96 7.58 -27.76 -3.10
N ALA A 97 7.47 -26.50 -2.64
CA ALA A 97 6.96 -26.22 -1.31
C ALA A 97 5.50 -26.67 -1.13
N THR A 98 5.22 -27.31 -0.02
CA THR A 98 3.86 -27.74 0.35
C THR A 98 2.96 -26.53 0.64
N LYS A 99 1.66 -26.74 0.55
CA LYS A 99 0.67 -25.71 0.91
C LYS A 99 0.87 -25.17 2.33
N LYS A 100 1.28 -26.02 3.27
CA LYS A 100 1.55 -25.66 4.67
C LYS A 100 2.78 -24.74 4.77
N GLN A 101 3.85 -25.05 4.03
CA GLN A 101 5.05 -24.22 3.98
C GLN A 101 4.79 -22.85 3.36
N CYS A 102 4.08 -22.78 2.24
CA CYS A 102 3.67 -21.52 1.64
C CYS A 102 2.86 -20.65 2.61
N ARG A 103 1.91 -21.26 3.34
CA ARG A 103 1.13 -20.56 4.37
C ARG A 103 2.01 -20.03 5.49
N ALA A 104 2.95 -20.83 5.98
CA ALA A 104 3.86 -20.41 7.06
C ALA A 104 4.74 -19.21 6.63
N ILE A 105 5.22 -19.19 5.39
CA ILE A 105 6.00 -18.06 4.83
C ILE A 105 5.16 -16.79 4.80
N LEU A 106 3.91 -16.86 4.31
CA LEU A 106 3.00 -15.72 4.28
C LEU A 106 2.66 -15.23 5.69
N LEU A 107 2.33 -16.15 6.61
CA LEU A 107 2.02 -15.79 8.00
C LEU A 107 3.18 -15.07 8.68
N ARG A 108 4.43 -15.56 8.52
CA ARG A 108 5.60 -14.89 9.09
C ARG A 108 5.80 -13.50 8.49
N ARG A 109 5.72 -13.37 7.17
CA ARG A 109 5.98 -12.11 6.47
C ARG A 109 4.92 -11.06 6.78
N TYR A 110 3.66 -11.41 6.68
CA TYR A 110 2.56 -10.46 6.89
C TYR A 110 2.18 -10.31 8.35
N GLY A 111 2.47 -11.30 9.19
CA GLY A 111 2.45 -11.14 10.64
C GLY A 111 3.48 -10.12 11.14
N ALA A 112 4.69 -10.15 10.61
CA ALA A 112 5.69 -9.11 10.88
C ALA A 112 5.20 -7.73 10.39
N LEU A 113 4.57 -7.65 9.20
CA LEU A 113 4.00 -6.40 8.69
C LEU A 113 2.91 -5.84 9.61
N ILE A 114 2.04 -6.71 10.15
CA ILE A 114 1.01 -6.32 11.15
C ILE A 114 1.68 -5.79 12.42
N LEU A 115 2.69 -6.49 12.93
CA LEU A 115 3.39 -6.07 14.14
C LEU A 115 4.05 -4.71 13.97
N PHE A 116 4.80 -4.50 12.88
CA PHE A 116 5.41 -3.20 12.59
C PHE A 116 4.37 -2.12 12.32
N GLY A 117 3.29 -2.43 11.60
CA GLY A 117 2.18 -1.52 11.37
C GLY A 117 1.49 -1.11 12.66
N LEU A 118 1.28 -2.05 13.60
CA LEU A 118 0.71 -1.77 14.91
C LEU A 118 1.61 -0.83 15.73
N LEU A 119 2.91 -1.11 15.77
CA LEU A 119 3.87 -0.24 16.44
C LEU A 119 3.90 1.16 15.82
N HIS A 120 3.91 1.24 14.48
CA HIS A 120 3.86 2.51 13.76
C HIS A 120 2.56 3.27 14.04
N MET A 121 1.42 2.58 14.04
CA MET A 121 0.11 3.17 14.32
C MET A 121 0.03 3.75 15.74
N VAL A 122 0.58 3.03 16.74
CA VAL A 122 0.52 3.45 18.14
C VAL A 122 1.51 4.57 18.46
N PHE A 123 2.74 4.50 17.94
CA PHE A 123 3.81 5.40 18.35
C PHE A 123 4.08 6.57 17.40
N LEU A 124 3.70 6.45 16.12
CA LEU A 124 4.07 7.42 15.10
C LEU A 124 2.86 8.07 14.42
N PHE A 125 1.99 7.28 13.81
CA PHE A 125 0.89 7.81 13.02
C PHE A 125 -0.31 6.86 12.97
N TYR A 126 -1.47 7.29 13.51
CA TYR A 126 -2.68 6.48 13.61
C TYR A 126 -3.26 6.00 12.26
N GLY A 127 -2.99 6.71 11.16
CA GLY A 127 -3.43 6.37 9.80
C GLY A 127 -2.53 5.33 9.12
N ASP A 128 -1.98 4.37 9.87
CA ASP A 128 -1.09 3.34 9.33
C ASP A 128 -1.81 2.39 8.36
N ILE A 129 -1.17 2.16 7.24
CA ILE A 129 -1.66 1.33 6.16
C ILE A 129 -1.09 -0.10 6.24
N MET A 130 0.11 -0.25 6.81
CA MET A 130 0.80 -1.53 6.87
C MET A 130 0.04 -2.56 7.71
N PHE A 131 -0.53 -2.10 8.84
CA PHE A 131 -1.39 -2.93 9.69
C PHE A 131 -2.59 -3.45 8.91
N ASN A 132 -3.33 -2.55 8.26
CA ASN A 132 -4.54 -2.90 7.51
C ASN A 132 -4.23 -3.84 6.33
N TYR A 133 -3.19 -3.59 5.56
CA TYR A 133 -2.78 -4.46 4.45
C TYR A 133 -2.30 -5.83 4.93
N GLY A 134 -1.54 -5.88 6.02
CA GLY A 134 -1.14 -7.14 6.64
C GLY A 134 -2.35 -7.96 7.06
N LEU A 135 -3.34 -7.33 7.70
CA LEU A 135 -4.57 -7.96 8.16
C LEU A 135 -5.41 -8.50 6.98
N ILE A 136 -5.61 -7.69 5.94
CA ILE A 136 -6.35 -8.11 4.72
C ILE A 136 -5.70 -9.34 4.08
N ILE A 137 -4.38 -9.36 3.97
CA ILE A 137 -3.68 -10.52 3.40
C ILE A 137 -3.85 -11.75 4.27
N LEU A 138 -3.74 -11.65 5.58
CA LEU A 138 -3.90 -12.79 6.47
C LEU A 138 -5.34 -13.33 6.49
N VAL A 139 -6.32 -12.45 6.54
CA VAL A 139 -7.74 -12.82 6.72
C VAL A 139 -8.40 -13.21 5.40
N LEU A 140 -8.10 -12.50 4.29
CA LEU A 140 -8.75 -12.73 3.00
C LEU A 140 -7.89 -13.55 2.04
N VAL A 141 -6.65 -13.12 1.79
CA VAL A 141 -5.85 -13.69 0.70
C VAL A 141 -5.36 -15.11 1.05
N ILE A 142 -4.95 -15.35 2.28
CA ILE A 142 -4.44 -16.67 2.67
C ILE A 142 -5.55 -17.75 2.64
N PRO A 143 -6.75 -17.54 3.18
CA PRO A 143 -7.85 -18.52 3.04
C PRO A 143 -8.30 -18.72 1.60
N MET A 144 -8.36 -17.64 0.81
CA MET A 144 -8.86 -17.66 -0.57
C MET A 144 -7.87 -18.21 -1.61
N ARG A 145 -6.64 -18.48 -1.25
CA ARG A 145 -5.59 -18.97 -2.19
C ARG A 145 -5.95 -20.22 -2.98
N ASN A 146 -6.89 -21.05 -2.46
CA ASN A 146 -7.40 -22.25 -3.12
C ASN A 146 -8.77 -22.02 -3.79
N ALA A 147 -9.29 -20.79 -3.75
CA ALA A 147 -10.57 -20.46 -4.35
C ALA A 147 -10.47 -20.49 -5.89
N LYS A 148 -11.58 -20.88 -6.51
CA LYS A 148 -11.70 -20.84 -7.98
C LYS A 148 -11.66 -19.37 -8.46
N ASN A 149 -11.19 -19.14 -9.68
CA ASN A 149 -11.13 -17.80 -10.27
C ASN A 149 -12.47 -17.05 -10.21
N LYS A 150 -13.60 -17.76 -10.38
CA LYS A 150 -14.95 -17.17 -10.22
C LYS A 150 -15.18 -16.59 -8.81
N THR A 151 -14.80 -17.33 -7.77
CA THR A 151 -14.94 -16.87 -6.38
C THR A 151 -14.08 -15.62 -6.13
N LEU A 152 -12.85 -15.61 -6.64
CA LEU A 152 -11.95 -14.45 -6.51
C LEU A 152 -12.53 -13.21 -7.20
N LEU A 153 -13.06 -13.36 -8.41
CA LEU A 153 -13.69 -12.27 -9.16
C LEU A 153 -14.96 -11.75 -8.48
N ILE A 154 -15.81 -12.64 -7.97
CA ILE A 154 -17.03 -12.26 -7.23
C ILE A 154 -16.66 -11.51 -5.97
N THR A 155 -15.70 -12.01 -5.18
CA THR A 155 -15.25 -11.33 -3.95
C THR A 155 -14.63 -9.97 -4.26
N ALA A 156 -13.82 -9.88 -5.32
CA ALA A 156 -13.30 -8.59 -5.77
C ALA A 156 -14.44 -7.63 -6.15
N GLY A 157 -15.42 -8.08 -6.95
CA GLY A 157 -16.58 -7.26 -7.33
C GLY A 157 -17.38 -6.77 -6.13
N VAL A 158 -17.64 -7.62 -5.13
CA VAL A 158 -18.37 -7.24 -3.90
C VAL A 158 -17.58 -6.27 -3.03
N LEU A 159 -16.25 -6.36 -3.02
CA LEU A 159 -15.41 -5.44 -2.21
C LEU A 159 -15.23 -4.07 -2.88
N PHE A 160 -15.48 -3.95 -4.18
CA PHE A 160 -15.37 -2.71 -4.96
C PHE A 160 -16.72 -2.08 -5.31
N SER A 161 -17.85 -2.69 -4.93
CA SER A 161 -19.19 -2.10 -5.03
C SER A 161 -19.56 -1.29 -3.80
#